data_415c1540afdc3131330d555d0d9f02d2
#
_entry.id   415c1540afdc3131330d555d0d9f02d2
#
_cell.length_a   1.000
_cell.length_b   1.000
_cell.length_c   1.000
_cell.angle_alpha   90.00
_cell.angle_beta   90.00
_cell.angle_gamma   90.00
#
_symmetry.space_group_name_H-M   'P 1'
#
loop_
_entity.id
_entity.type
_entity.pdbx_description
1 polymer ?
#
loop_
_entity_poly.entity_id
_entity_poly.type
_entity_poly.pdbx_seq_one_letter_code
_entity_poly.pdbx_strand_id
1 'polypeptide(L)'
;MVVRMNKVYIFDVDGTLTPSRLPMTQDFSIFFSLWSMDNPFYLVTGSDIDKTKEQVPWYIFERAQAVFTCCGNEMWIGKEQQYRKEFKPHRKLKKLLGTILSNSRYPHRYGNHIEDRETMINFSIVGRDCTQEQRDEFFKWDNENNERERIASIIKRQAKGIDAVIGGQISIDIYPEGND
;
A
#
# COMPACT_ATOMS: atom_id res chain seq x y z
N MET A 1 -41.77 6.78 -9.87
CA MET A 1 -40.54 6.26 -10.51
C MET A 1 -39.42 6.41 -9.48
N VAL A 2 -39.05 5.31 -8.79
CA VAL A 2 -37.97 5.36 -7.78
C VAL A 2 -36.66 5.33 -8.55
N VAL A 3 -35.92 6.43 -8.54
CA VAL A 3 -34.55 6.48 -9.06
C VAL A 3 -33.73 5.59 -8.14
N ARG A 4 -33.41 4.35 -8.55
CA ARG A 4 -32.39 3.54 -7.91
C ARG A 4 -31.08 4.29 -8.12
N MET A 5 -30.56 4.95 -7.09
CA MET A 5 -29.19 5.40 -7.10
C MET A 5 -28.30 4.14 -7.17
N ASN A 6 -27.58 3.97 -8.26
CA ASN A 6 -26.58 2.92 -8.36
C ASN A 6 -25.48 3.21 -7.33
N LYS A 7 -25.54 2.48 -6.21
CA LYS A 7 -24.48 2.57 -5.20
C LYS A 7 -23.21 1.91 -5.76
N VAL A 8 -22.10 2.56 -5.61
CA VAL A 8 -20.78 2.03 -5.90
C VAL A 8 -20.06 1.80 -4.58
N TYR A 9 -19.52 0.61 -4.41
CA TYR A 9 -18.79 0.23 -3.20
C TYR A 9 -17.31 0.15 -3.53
N ILE A 10 -16.48 0.79 -2.71
CA ILE A 10 -15.03 0.77 -2.83
C ILE A 10 -14.48 0.31 -1.49
N PHE A 11 -13.68 -0.75 -1.50
CA PHE A 11 -13.10 -1.33 -0.30
C PHE A 11 -11.58 -1.31 -0.37
N ASP A 12 -10.98 -0.87 0.73
CA ASP A 12 -9.60 -1.20 1.04
C ASP A 12 -9.48 -2.67 1.42
N VAL A 13 -8.29 -3.26 1.31
CA VAL A 13 -8.05 -4.68 1.58
C VAL A 13 -7.48 -4.88 2.99
N ASP A 14 -6.31 -4.30 3.26
CA ASP A 14 -5.56 -4.52 4.50
C ASP A 14 -6.20 -3.84 5.71
N GLY A 15 -6.71 -4.61 6.66
CA GLY A 15 -7.40 -4.08 7.85
C GLY A 15 -8.87 -3.71 7.62
N THR A 16 -9.38 -3.91 6.39
CA THR A 16 -10.79 -3.68 6.01
C THR A 16 -11.47 -4.99 5.63
N LEU A 17 -11.10 -5.61 4.53
CA LEU A 17 -11.65 -6.89 4.09
C LEU A 17 -10.86 -8.09 4.63
N THR A 18 -9.61 -7.89 4.98
CA THR A 18 -8.71 -8.91 5.52
C THR A 18 -8.02 -8.38 6.78
N PRO A 19 -7.60 -9.23 7.72
CA PRO A 19 -6.61 -8.82 8.70
C PRO A 19 -5.34 -8.36 7.96
N SER A 20 -4.65 -7.36 8.50
CA SER A 20 -3.50 -6.76 7.81
C SER A 20 -2.48 -7.83 7.39
N ARG A 21 -2.20 -7.90 6.09
CA ARG A 21 -1.27 -8.83 5.44
C ARG A 21 -1.63 -10.32 5.55
N LEU A 22 -2.79 -10.67 6.08
CA LEU A 22 -3.27 -12.04 6.19
C LEU A 22 -4.40 -12.30 5.19
N PRO A 23 -4.65 -13.57 4.83
CA PRO A 23 -5.78 -13.94 3.98
C PRO A 23 -7.12 -13.59 4.60
N MET A 24 -8.12 -13.35 3.76
CA MET A 24 -9.52 -13.24 4.16
C MET A 24 -9.95 -14.53 4.87
N THR A 25 -10.69 -14.41 5.99
CA THR A 25 -11.22 -15.59 6.67
C THR A 25 -12.26 -16.30 5.82
N GLN A 26 -12.38 -17.62 5.97
CA GLN A 26 -13.30 -18.42 5.16
C GLN A 26 -14.75 -17.95 5.29
N ASP A 27 -15.21 -17.75 6.53
CA ASP A 27 -16.60 -17.33 6.79
C ASP A 27 -16.92 -15.96 6.17
N PHE A 28 -15.99 -15.01 6.30
CA PHE A 28 -16.18 -13.70 5.70
C PHE A 28 -16.11 -13.75 4.18
N SER A 29 -15.28 -14.60 3.59
CA SER A 29 -15.18 -14.76 2.14
C SER A 29 -16.48 -15.32 1.53
N ILE A 30 -17.14 -16.25 2.22
CA ILE A 30 -18.44 -16.77 1.82
C ILE A 30 -19.51 -15.66 1.89
N PHE A 31 -19.58 -14.96 3.02
CA PHE A 31 -20.49 -13.83 3.18
C PHE A 31 -20.29 -12.75 2.10
N PHE A 32 -19.06 -12.31 1.90
CA PHE A 32 -18.74 -11.26 0.94
C PHE A 32 -19.01 -11.71 -0.50
N SER A 33 -18.73 -12.97 -0.80
CA SER A 33 -19.03 -13.55 -2.12
C SER A 33 -20.53 -13.50 -2.43
N LEU A 34 -21.40 -13.87 -1.47
CA LEU A 34 -22.85 -13.80 -1.64
C LEU A 34 -23.32 -12.35 -1.78
N TRP A 35 -22.86 -11.45 -0.91
CA TRP A 35 -23.18 -10.04 -0.98
C TRP A 35 -22.80 -9.41 -2.33
N SER A 36 -21.65 -9.77 -2.86
CA SER A 36 -21.13 -9.22 -4.13
C SER A 36 -21.87 -9.67 -5.38
N MET A 37 -22.80 -10.63 -5.27
CA MET A 37 -23.66 -11.03 -6.40
C MET A 37 -24.58 -9.89 -6.87
N ASP A 38 -25.09 -9.11 -5.92
CA ASP A 38 -26.05 -8.03 -6.18
C ASP A 38 -25.45 -6.63 -6.02
N ASN A 39 -24.19 -6.56 -5.61
CA ASN A 39 -23.53 -5.29 -5.29
C ASN A 39 -22.21 -5.15 -6.05
N PRO A 40 -22.16 -4.28 -7.08
CA PRO A 40 -20.91 -4.00 -7.80
C PRO A 40 -19.93 -3.30 -6.84
N PHE A 41 -18.67 -3.75 -6.86
CA PHE A 41 -17.63 -3.24 -5.97
C PHE A 41 -16.28 -3.13 -6.67
N TYR A 42 -15.43 -2.30 -6.09
CA TYR A 42 -14.04 -2.09 -6.45
C TYR A 42 -13.14 -2.39 -5.25
N LEU A 43 -11.92 -2.85 -5.52
CA LEU A 43 -10.88 -3.00 -4.51
C LEU A 43 -9.79 -1.96 -4.75
N VAL A 44 -9.30 -1.36 -3.67
CA VAL A 44 -8.18 -0.42 -3.70
C VAL A 44 -7.20 -0.82 -2.59
N THR A 45 -5.92 -0.97 -2.91
CA THR A 45 -4.92 -1.38 -1.93
C THR A 45 -3.54 -0.79 -2.23
N GLY A 46 -2.76 -0.53 -1.18
CA GLY A 46 -1.35 -0.19 -1.29
C GLY A 46 -0.45 -1.39 -1.64
N SER A 47 -0.97 -2.62 -1.51
CA SER A 47 -0.24 -3.85 -1.85
C SER A 47 -0.11 -4.03 -3.37
N ASP A 48 0.91 -4.80 -3.79
CA ASP A 48 1.03 -5.28 -5.17
C ASP A 48 -0.01 -6.38 -5.48
N ILE A 49 -0.08 -6.76 -6.76
CA ILE A 49 -1.05 -7.73 -7.25
C ILE A 49 -0.88 -9.12 -6.65
N ASP A 50 0.36 -9.57 -6.46
CA ASP A 50 0.64 -10.90 -5.94
C ASP A 50 0.21 -11.01 -4.49
N LYS A 51 0.54 -9.99 -3.68
CA LYS A 51 0.08 -9.91 -2.30
C LYS A 51 -1.44 -9.83 -2.20
N THR A 52 -2.08 -9.06 -3.08
CA THR A 52 -3.54 -8.94 -3.11
C THR A 52 -4.21 -10.29 -3.42
N LYS A 53 -3.65 -11.07 -4.36
CA LYS A 53 -4.15 -12.43 -4.68
C LYS A 53 -3.94 -13.45 -3.56
N GLU A 54 -2.91 -13.27 -2.72
CA GLU A 54 -2.75 -14.09 -1.52
C GLU A 54 -3.82 -13.80 -0.45
N GLN A 55 -4.28 -12.56 -0.37
CA GLN A 55 -5.21 -12.10 0.66
C GLN A 55 -6.67 -12.26 0.27
N VAL A 56 -7.01 -11.99 -0.98
CA VAL A 56 -8.39 -12.00 -1.50
C VAL A 56 -8.61 -13.25 -2.34
N PRO A 57 -9.60 -14.11 -2.03
CA PRO A 57 -9.92 -15.27 -2.83
C PRO A 57 -10.17 -14.91 -4.30
N TRP A 58 -9.67 -15.74 -5.23
CA TRP A 58 -9.72 -15.50 -6.67
C TRP A 58 -11.13 -15.19 -7.19
N TYR A 59 -12.17 -15.87 -6.67
CA TYR A 59 -13.56 -15.69 -7.10
C TYR A 59 -14.16 -14.35 -6.64
N ILE A 60 -13.63 -13.73 -5.58
CA ILE A 60 -13.98 -12.36 -5.16
C ILE A 60 -13.20 -11.37 -6.01
N PHE A 61 -11.90 -11.61 -6.20
CA PHE A 61 -11.04 -10.77 -7.03
C PHE A 61 -11.58 -10.64 -8.47
N GLU A 62 -11.95 -11.76 -9.12
CA GLU A 62 -12.48 -11.75 -10.49
C GLU A 62 -13.86 -11.10 -10.61
N ARG A 63 -14.63 -11.05 -9.53
CA ARG A 63 -15.95 -10.41 -9.50
C ARG A 63 -15.87 -8.89 -9.29
N ALA A 64 -14.80 -8.37 -8.77
CA ALA A 64 -14.60 -6.93 -8.64
C ALA A 64 -14.69 -6.26 -10.02
N GLN A 65 -15.35 -5.11 -10.10
CA GLN A 65 -15.43 -4.31 -11.34
C GLN A 65 -14.04 -3.88 -11.80
N ALA A 66 -13.18 -3.53 -10.85
CA ALA A 66 -11.74 -3.37 -11.02
C ALA A 66 -11.02 -3.49 -9.68
N VAL A 67 -9.74 -3.82 -9.73
CA VAL A 67 -8.83 -3.86 -8.59
C VAL A 67 -7.69 -2.90 -8.85
N PHE A 68 -7.51 -1.93 -7.96
CA PHE A 68 -6.44 -0.96 -8.00
C PHE A 68 -5.38 -1.36 -6.98
N THR A 69 -4.18 -1.68 -7.46
CA THR A 69 -3.03 -2.08 -6.64
C THR A 69 -1.95 -1.00 -6.63
N CYS A 70 -0.97 -1.13 -5.75
CA CYS A 70 0.15 -0.18 -5.64
C CYS A 70 -0.33 1.28 -5.52
N CYS A 71 -1.27 1.56 -4.60
CA CYS A 71 -1.87 2.89 -4.41
C CYS A 71 -2.47 3.48 -5.70
N GLY A 72 -3.16 2.66 -6.52
CA GLY A 72 -3.79 3.08 -7.76
C GLY A 72 -2.84 3.20 -8.97
N ASN A 73 -1.57 2.82 -8.82
CA ASN A 73 -0.62 2.82 -9.93
C ASN A 73 -0.78 1.64 -10.89
N GLU A 74 -1.59 0.66 -10.53
CA GLU A 74 -2.00 -0.45 -11.38
C GLU A 74 -3.51 -0.64 -11.29
N MET A 75 -4.12 -1.04 -12.40
CA MET A 75 -5.53 -1.41 -12.48
C MET A 75 -5.69 -2.75 -13.18
N TRP A 76 -6.52 -3.59 -12.59
CA TRP A 76 -6.82 -4.93 -13.06
C TRP A 76 -8.33 -5.12 -13.24
N ILE A 77 -8.75 -5.77 -14.31
CA ILE A 77 -10.12 -6.26 -14.52
C ILE A 77 -10.02 -7.75 -14.73
N GLY A 78 -10.58 -8.55 -13.80
CA GLY A 78 -10.34 -9.99 -13.78
C GLY A 78 -8.83 -10.28 -13.74
N LYS A 79 -8.33 -11.00 -14.75
CA LYS A 79 -6.89 -11.36 -14.84
C LYS A 79 -6.06 -10.40 -15.68
N GLU A 80 -6.70 -9.42 -16.33
CA GLU A 80 -6.06 -8.52 -17.29
C GLU A 80 -5.65 -7.21 -16.63
N GLN A 81 -4.37 -6.87 -16.77
CA GLN A 81 -3.85 -5.57 -16.37
C GLN A 81 -4.26 -4.52 -17.42
N GLN A 82 -5.03 -3.51 -16.99
CA GLN A 82 -5.52 -2.45 -17.87
C GLN A 82 -4.51 -1.32 -18.01
N TYR A 83 -3.85 -0.97 -16.93
CA TYR A 83 -2.71 -0.05 -16.96
C TYR A 83 -1.74 -0.34 -15.82
N ARG A 84 -0.52 0.15 -16.01
CA ARG A 84 0.54 0.23 -15.02
C ARG A 84 1.34 1.50 -15.22
N LYS A 85 1.43 2.32 -14.19
CA LYS A 85 2.25 3.52 -14.19
C LYS A 85 3.65 3.14 -13.67
N GLU A 86 4.61 2.98 -14.58
CA GLU A 86 5.99 2.70 -14.19
C GLU A 86 6.62 3.90 -13.47
N PHE A 87 7.32 3.61 -12.39
CA PHE A 87 8.14 4.58 -11.70
C PHE A 87 9.59 4.14 -11.69
N LYS A 88 10.44 4.86 -12.42
CA LYS A 88 11.89 4.63 -12.45
C LYS A 88 12.60 5.68 -11.59
N PRO A 89 12.81 5.40 -10.29
CA PRO A 89 13.38 6.39 -9.39
C PRO A 89 14.79 6.79 -9.83
N HIS A 90 15.01 8.10 -9.95
CA HIS A 90 16.30 8.63 -10.31
C HIS A 90 17.36 8.29 -9.24
N ARG A 91 18.62 8.04 -9.65
CA ARG A 91 19.72 7.71 -8.74
C ARG A 91 19.86 8.67 -7.54
N LYS A 92 19.55 9.96 -7.75
CA LYS A 92 19.55 10.98 -6.68
C LYS A 92 18.54 10.67 -5.58
N LEU A 93 17.34 10.15 -5.92
CA LEU A 93 16.33 9.77 -4.94
C LEU A 93 16.85 8.60 -4.08
N LYS A 94 17.39 7.54 -4.71
CA LYS A 94 17.94 6.40 -3.96
C LYS A 94 19.10 6.83 -3.02
N LYS A 95 19.95 7.76 -3.46
CA LYS A 95 21.02 8.34 -2.61
C LYS A 95 20.43 9.16 -1.45
N LEU A 96 19.40 9.96 -1.70
CA LEU A 96 18.70 10.72 -0.66
C LEU A 96 18.12 9.79 0.41
N LEU A 97 17.43 8.72 0.00
CA LEU A 97 16.87 7.73 0.94
C LEU A 97 17.95 7.07 1.79
N GLY A 98 19.08 6.69 1.19
CA GLY A 98 20.24 6.17 1.94
C GLY A 98 20.78 7.16 2.97
N THR A 99 20.88 8.44 2.60
CA THR A 99 21.30 9.51 3.55
C THR A 99 20.28 9.70 4.67
N ILE A 100 19.00 9.70 4.35
CA ILE A 100 17.92 9.80 5.35
C ILE A 100 17.98 8.62 6.32
N LEU A 101 18.13 7.40 5.80
CA LEU A 101 18.23 6.20 6.62
C LEU A 101 19.40 6.27 7.61
N SER A 102 20.58 6.71 7.14
CA SER A 102 21.77 6.84 7.97
C SER A 102 21.62 7.92 9.06
N ASN A 103 20.79 8.93 8.84
CA ASN A 103 20.57 10.04 9.78
C ASN A 103 19.25 9.93 10.56
N SER A 104 18.52 8.83 10.42
CA SER A 104 17.30 8.63 11.19
C SER A 104 17.58 8.44 12.68
N ARG A 105 16.69 8.98 13.51
CA ARG A 105 16.79 8.94 14.97
C ARG A 105 16.46 7.58 15.58
N TYR A 106 15.73 6.72 14.84
CA TYR A 106 15.42 5.38 15.31
C TYR A 106 16.67 4.51 15.24
N PRO A 107 17.08 3.84 16.33
CA PRO A 107 18.40 3.18 16.39
C PRO A 107 18.45 1.80 15.71
N HIS A 108 17.31 1.11 15.57
CA HIS A 108 17.28 -0.27 15.12
C HIS A 108 17.02 -0.39 13.60
N ARG A 109 17.66 -1.38 12.97
CA ARG A 109 17.59 -1.65 11.52
C ARG A 109 17.52 -3.15 11.28
N TYR A 110 16.52 -3.59 10.48
CA TYR A 110 16.28 -5.01 10.21
C TYR A 110 16.06 -5.24 8.71
N GLY A 111 17.08 -5.75 8.03
CA GLY A 111 17.07 -6.18 6.64
C GLY A 111 16.90 -5.06 5.61
N ASN A 112 16.04 -5.28 4.60
CA ASN A 112 15.85 -4.35 3.51
C ASN A 112 15.04 -3.11 3.94
N HIS A 113 15.50 -1.93 3.55
CA HIS A 113 14.88 -0.65 3.88
C HIS A 113 14.22 0.03 2.68
N ILE A 114 14.62 -0.30 1.46
CA ILE A 114 14.15 0.33 0.22
C ILE A 114 13.66 -0.79 -0.70
N GLU A 115 12.37 -0.93 -0.83
CA GLU A 115 11.72 -1.90 -1.70
C GLU A 115 11.19 -1.19 -2.95
N ASP A 116 11.81 -1.50 -4.10
CA ASP A 116 11.41 -0.98 -5.40
C ASP A 116 10.29 -1.88 -5.95
N ARG A 117 9.07 -1.34 -6.08
CA ARG A 117 7.87 -2.07 -6.51
C ARG A 117 7.48 -1.71 -7.94
N GLU A 118 8.42 -1.23 -8.74
CA GLU A 118 8.25 -0.81 -10.14
C GLU A 118 7.30 0.39 -10.35
N THR A 119 6.25 0.54 -9.56
CA THR A 119 5.29 1.66 -9.62
C THR A 119 5.50 2.66 -8.48
N MET A 120 6.24 2.26 -7.44
CA MET A 120 6.52 3.05 -6.25
C MET A 120 7.71 2.48 -5.49
N ILE A 121 8.28 3.28 -4.58
CA ILE A 121 9.21 2.79 -3.57
C ILE A 121 8.49 2.68 -2.25
N ASN A 122 8.61 1.55 -1.57
CA ASN A 122 8.27 1.42 -0.17
C ASN A 122 9.54 1.57 0.67
N PHE A 123 9.59 2.61 1.51
CA PHE A 123 10.74 2.94 2.34
C PHE A 123 10.41 2.71 3.82
N SER A 124 11.23 1.92 4.52
CA SER A 124 11.04 1.60 5.93
C SER A 124 12.30 1.91 6.75
N ILE A 125 12.15 2.72 7.80
CA ILE A 125 13.25 3.07 8.71
C ILE A 125 13.69 1.87 9.54
N VAL A 126 12.73 1.10 10.06
CA VAL A 126 13.00 -0.09 10.86
C VAL A 126 13.47 -1.26 9.99
N GLY A 127 13.11 -1.27 8.71
CA GLY A 127 13.40 -2.35 7.76
C GLY A 127 12.24 -3.33 7.60
N ARG A 128 12.28 -4.10 6.51
CA ARG A 128 11.19 -5.01 6.10
C ARG A 128 11.25 -6.37 6.79
N ASP A 129 12.42 -6.76 7.29
CA ASP A 129 12.67 -8.09 7.90
C ASP A 129 12.47 -8.07 9.43
N CYS A 130 11.88 -6.99 9.96
CA CYS A 130 11.53 -6.87 11.37
C CYS A 130 10.36 -7.80 11.75
N THR A 131 10.38 -8.33 12.99
CA THR A 131 9.29 -9.10 13.57
C THR A 131 8.07 -8.22 13.85
N GLN A 132 6.93 -8.81 14.24
CA GLN A 132 5.75 -8.03 14.61
C GLN A 132 5.99 -7.18 15.86
N GLU A 133 6.68 -7.70 16.86
CA GLU A 133 7.06 -6.95 18.06
C GLU A 133 7.91 -5.73 17.74
N GLN A 134 8.90 -5.88 16.84
CA GLN A 134 9.75 -4.79 16.38
C GLN A 134 8.98 -3.74 15.56
N ARG A 135 7.94 -4.16 14.82
CA ARG A 135 7.01 -3.23 14.14
C ARG A 135 6.21 -2.41 15.12
N ASP A 136 5.67 -3.06 16.13
CA ASP A 136 4.84 -2.44 17.17
C ASP A 136 5.67 -1.46 18.01
N GLU A 137 6.91 -1.83 18.33
CA GLU A 137 7.87 -0.96 19.01
C GLU A 137 8.21 0.29 18.16
N PHE A 138 8.56 0.10 16.87
CA PHE A 138 8.81 1.21 15.96
C PHE A 138 7.58 2.10 15.81
N PHE A 139 6.40 1.53 15.62
CA PHE A 139 5.16 2.28 15.44
C PHE A 139 4.83 3.14 16.67
N LYS A 140 4.99 2.61 17.87
CA LYS A 140 4.83 3.36 19.12
C LYS A 140 5.83 4.52 19.20
N TRP A 141 7.10 4.22 18.95
CA TRP A 141 8.16 5.24 18.96
C TRP A 141 7.91 6.34 17.90
N ASP A 142 7.50 5.96 16.70
CA ASP A 142 7.22 6.89 15.60
C ASP A 142 6.02 7.82 15.90
N ASN A 143 4.98 7.29 16.55
CA ASN A 143 3.85 8.13 17.00
C ASN A 143 4.24 9.20 18.04
N GLU A 144 5.29 8.95 18.82
CA GLU A 144 5.83 9.93 19.78
C GLU A 144 6.82 10.91 19.14
N ASN A 145 7.52 10.50 18.08
CA ASN A 145 8.63 11.24 17.48
C ASN A 145 8.33 11.85 16.10
N ASN A 146 7.24 11.44 15.44
CA ASN A 146 6.79 11.87 14.10
C ASN A 146 7.91 11.76 13.04
N GLU A 147 8.72 10.71 13.14
CA GLU A 147 9.91 10.58 12.28
C GLU A 147 9.53 10.31 10.83
N ARG A 148 8.52 9.47 10.57
CA ARG A 148 8.05 9.21 9.19
C ARG A 148 7.46 10.45 8.55
N GLU A 149 6.68 11.24 9.28
CA GLU A 149 6.14 12.53 8.78
C GLU A 149 7.24 13.52 8.44
N ARG A 150 8.24 13.64 9.32
CA ARG A 150 9.42 14.47 9.09
C ARG A 150 10.17 14.03 7.84
N ILE A 151 10.37 12.73 7.66
CA ILE A 151 11.07 12.16 6.50
C ILE A 151 10.26 12.36 5.22
N ALA A 152 8.96 12.07 5.21
CA ALA A 152 8.10 12.31 4.07
C ALA A 152 8.16 13.78 3.61
N SER A 153 8.12 14.72 4.54
CA SER A 153 8.29 16.16 4.26
C SER A 153 9.66 16.51 3.65
N ILE A 154 10.73 15.86 4.10
CA ILE A 154 12.08 16.04 3.51
C ILE A 154 12.10 15.53 2.07
N ILE A 155 11.54 14.34 1.81
CA ILE A 155 11.50 13.74 0.48
C ILE A 155 10.74 14.66 -0.49
N LYS A 156 9.52 15.08 -0.15
CA LYS A 156 8.71 15.99 -0.96
C LYS A 156 9.44 17.29 -1.30
N ARG A 157 10.15 17.88 -0.34
CA ARG A 157 10.90 19.13 -0.53
C ARG A 157 12.13 18.97 -1.41
N GLN A 158 12.86 17.84 -1.29
CA GLN A 158 14.15 17.65 -1.97
C GLN A 158 14.06 16.89 -3.30
N ALA A 159 12.98 16.13 -3.53
CA ALA A 159 12.77 15.37 -4.75
C ALA A 159 11.56 15.94 -5.51
N LYS A 160 11.79 16.89 -6.42
CA LYS A 160 10.73 17.51 -7.24
C LYS A 160 9.95 16.46 -8.04
N GLY A 161 8.62 16.59 -8.07
CA GLY A 161 7.73 15.68 -8.79
C GLY A 161 7.55 14.32 -8.12
N ILE A 162 7.94 14.22 -6.84
CA ILE A 162 7.80 13.02 -6.02
C ILE A 162 6.90 13.33 -4.84
N ASP A 163 5.93 12.48 -4.60
CA ASP A 163 5.14 12.44 -3.39
C ASP A 163 5.65 11.38 -2.42
N ALA A 164 5.38 11.56 -1.14
CA ALA A 164 5.76 10.65 -0.08
C ALA A 164 4.71 10.71 1.02
N VAL A 165 4.06 9.58 1.30
CA VAL A 165 3.00 9.47 2.30
C VAL A 165 3.30 8.35 3.29
N ILE A 166 2.71 8.45 4.48
CA ILE A 166 2.81 7.39 5.48
C ILE A 166 2.05 6.17 4.97
N GLY A 167 2.77 5.04 4.80
CA GLY A 167 2.22 3.76 4.36
C GLY A 167 2.19 2.74 5.50
N GLY A 168 1.02 2.27 5.87
CA GLY A 168 0.85 1.25 6.89
C GLY A 168 1.59 1.56 8.21
N GLN A 169 2.02 0.51 8.91
CA GLN A 169 2.57 0.61 10.26
C GLN A 169 4.04 1.13 10.32
N ILE A 170 4.84 0.83 9.29
CA ILE A 170 6.30 1.07 9.36
C ILE A 170 6.89 1.76 8.12
N SER A 171 6.08 2.06 7.12
CA SER A 171 6.55 2.45 5.79
C SER A 171 6.24 3.91 5.45
N ILE A 172 6.98 4.41 4.47
CA ILE A 172 6.68 5.60 3.69
C ILE A 172 6.58 5.14 2.24
N ASP A 173 5.46 5.41 1.60
CA ASP A 173 5.22 5.11 0.20
C ASP A 173 5.60 6.32 -0.65
N ILE A 174 6.43 6.11 -1.67
CA ILE A 174 7.08 7.14 -2.47
C ILE A 174 6.80 6.88 -3.95
N TYR A 175 6.19 7.83 -4.63
CA TYR A 175 5.74 7.70 -6.02
C TYR A 175 5.74 9.07 -6.74
N PRO A 176 5.55 9.12 -8.07
CA PRO A 176 5.41 10.37 -8.78
C PRO A 176 4.21 11.19 -8.28
N GLU A 177 4.40 12.50 -8.13
CA GLU A 177 3.33 13.43 -7.74
C GLU A 177 2.10 13.29 -8.66
N GLY A 178 0.90 13.24 -8.07
CA GLY A 178 -0.36 13.05 -8.79
C GLY A 178 -0.71 11.60 -9.12
N ASN A 179 -0.06 10.64 -8.47
CA ASN A 179 -0.31 9.19 -8.63
C ASN A 179 -0.90 8.55 -7.36
N ASP A 180 -1.59 9.27 -6.51
CA ASP A 180 -2.35 8.75 -5.36
C ASP A 180 -3.87 8.67 -5.62
#